data_2a4c327142f4256556fabcb68117287b
#
_entry.id   2a4c327142f4256556fabcb68117287b
#
_cell.length_a   1.000
_cell.length_b   1.000
_cell.length_c   1.000
_cell.angle_alpha   90.00
_cell.angle_beta   90.00
_cell.angle_gamma   90.00
#
_symmetry.space_group_name_H-M   'P 1'
#
loop_
_entity.id
_entity.type
_entity.pdbx_description
1 polymer ?
#
loop_
_entity_poly.entity_id
_entity_poly.type
_entity_poly.pdbx_seq_one_letter_code
_entity_poly.pdbx_strand_id
1 'polypeptide(L)'
;MKENIKFIVVDDEPNSTKLIAKVLARKGFEAEQMNDSKAALEMIELGKYDIIISDLQMPVVSGADLLNAKPADTLFIMITGYGSIDSAVESMKNGAFDYISKPFHLEELSVKIDKAVERVRLTKKLNEFKFQLDENYSFCGITGTSKKMQTVFELIKNVAKTKANVLIEGRSGTGKELVARAIHNNSDRKNCPFIAINCSAIPESLLESELFGHTKGAFTGASDFQKGVFEQAHGGTLFLDEIAEMPFNLQSKLLRVIETWEVKAIGSDKVKKVDVRLVSATNQEMQEFITEKKFREDLYYRISTITVSLPSLNEKREDIPLITNTILKKLSSKLDRELSINETGLDILMKNDWKGNVRELENVLERAAISSHSDVLDGKNFKFLNTKNNTGSSFANLNGQEKLADIEISYIKKVLEENNWNKLKASQILGIDRKTLYKKIREYNLE
;
A
#
# COMPACT_ATOMS: atom_id res chain seq x y z
N MET A 1 -21.42 12.92 25.51
CA MET A 1 -20.67 14.02 24.88
C MET A 1 -21.53 14.56 23.74
N LYS A 2 -21.79 15.90 23.66
CA LYS A 2 -22.52 16.49 22.54
C LYS A 2 -21.64 16.37 21.30
N GLU A 3 -22.10 15.62 20.30
CA GLU A 3 -21.39 15.53 19.00
C GLU A 3 -21.45 16.90 18.33
N ASN A 4 -20.29 17.43 17.95
CA ASN A 4 -20.17 18.76 17.37
C ASN A 4 -20.44 18.71 15.86
N ILE A 5 -21.74 18.74 15.47
CA ILE A 5 -22.19 18.87 14.08
C ILE A 5 -22.32 20.35 13.78
N LYS A 6 -21.62 20.83 12.76
CA LYS A 6 -21.56 22.25 12.38
C LYS A 6 -22.53 22.54 11.26
N PHE A 7 -23.39 23.53 11.50
CA PHE A 7 -24.37 24.01 10.54
C PHE A 7 -24.03 25.41 10.04
N ILE A 8 -24.33 25.67 8.78
CA ILE A 8 -24.46 27.02 8.23
C ILE A 8 -25.86 27.19 7.62
N VAL A 9 -26.49 28.32 7.89
CA VAL A 9 -27.79 28.70 7.35
C VAL A 9 -27.61 29.95 6.50
N VAL A 10 -27.97 29.86 5.23
CA VAL A 10 -27.79 30.95 4.26
C VAL A 10 -29.16 31.32 3.67
N ASP A 11 -29.60 32.56 3.87
CA ASP A 11 -30.83 33.11 3.33
C ASP A 11 -30.68 34.64 3.35
N ASP A 12 -31.00 35.34 2.26
CA ASP A 12 -30.92 36.80 2.17
C ASP A 12 -31.94 37.52 3.10
N GLU A 13 -32.96 36.76 3.59
CA GLU A 13 -33.93 37.25 4.55
C GLU A 13 -33.50 36.94 5.99
N PRO A 14 -33.15 37.95 6.84
CA PRO A 14 -32.65 37.73 8.22
C PRO A 14 -33.65 37.07 9.14
N ASN A 15 -34.95 37.14 8.88
CA ASN A 15 -35.98 36.49 9.65
C ASN A 15 -35.99 34.97 9.45
N SER A 16 -35.71 34.57 8.20
CA SER A 16 -35.63 33.14 7.79
C SER A 16 -34.45 32.44 8.47
N THR A 17 -33.23 33.03 8.39
CA THR A 17 -32.04 32.50 9.05
C THR A 17 -32.20 32.38 10.57
N LYS A 18 -32.81 33.42 11.22
CA LYS A 18 -33.08 33.38 12.66
C LYS A 18 -34.08 32.30 13.05
N LEU A 19 -35.12 32.08 12.22
CA LEU A 19 -36.13 31.05 12.48
C LEU A 19 -35.50 29.66 12.45
N ILE A 20 -34.72 29.36 11.40
CA ILE A 20 -34.04 28.09 11.23
C ILE A 20 -33.03 27.85 12.35
N ALA A 21 -32.25 28.88 12.68
CA ALA A 21 -31.28 28.80 13.78
C ALA A 21 -31.95 28.52 15.13
N LYS A 22 -33.16 29.09 15.39
CA LYS A 22 -33.93 28.76 16.60
C LYS A 22 -34.38 27.30 16.64
N VAL A 23 -34.75 26.70 15.50
CA VAL A 23 -35.10 25.29 15.43
C VAL A 23 -33.86 24.44 15.75
N LEU A 24 -32.72 24.76 15.17
CA LEU A 24 -31.45 24.08 15.43
C LEU A 24 -31.03 24.19 16.90
N ALA A 25 -31.15 25.39 17.50
CA ALA A 25 -30.83 25.64 18.91
C ALA A 25 -31.73 24.82 19.86
N ARG A 26 -33.03 24.66 19.57
CA ARG A 26 -33.95 23.81 20.33
C ARG A 26 -33.53 22.34 20.30
N LYS A 27 -32.87 21.89 19.22
CA LYS A 27 -32.31 20.54 19.08
C LYS A 27 -30.88 20.41 19.68
N GLY A 28 -30.33 21.52 20.18
CA GLY A 28 -29.00 21.56 20.81
C GLY A 28 -27.83 21.74 19.84
N PHE A 29 -28.11 22.19 18.62
CA PHE A 29 -27.09 22.51 17.60
C PHE A 29 -26.87 24.01 17.49
N GLU A 30 -25.61 24.40 17.24
CA GLU A 30 -25.26 25.78 16.89
C GLU A 30 -25.18 25.89 15.37
N ALA A 31 -25.66 27.02 14.84
CA ALA A 31 -25.63 27.31 13.40
C ALA A 31 -25.04 28.69 13.16
N GLU A 32 -24.13 28.79 12.23
CA GLU A 32 -23.68 30.04 11.68
C GLU A 32 -24.73 30.59 10.74
N GLN A 33 -25.08 31.88 10.88
CA GLN A 33 -26.13 32.51 10.09
C GLN A 33 -25.50 33.52 9.13
N MET A 34 -25.79 33.38 7.83
CA MET A 34 -25.22 34.21 6.78
C MET A 34 -26.37 34.78 5.92
N ASN A 35 -26.37 36.10 5.78
CA ASN A 35 -27.33 36.80 4.91
C ASN A 35 -26.66 37.36 3.64
N ASP A 36 -25.34 37.21 3.52
CA ASP A 36 -24.56 37.53 2.34
C ASP A 36 -24.14 36.22 1.66
N SER A 37 -24.74 35.95 0.49
CA SER A 37 -24.51 34.74 -0.27
C SER A 37 -23.07 34.62 -0.79
N LYS A 38 -22.38 35.73 -1.05
CA LYS A 38 -20.98 35.73 -1.50
C LYS A 38 -20.04 35.38 -0.37
N ALA A 39 -20.22 35.95 0.82
CA ALA A 39 -19.45 35.59 2.00
C ALA A 39 -19.71 34.13 2.40
N ALA A 40 -20.94 33.62 2.24
CA ALA A 40 -21.30 32.25 2.48
C ALA A 40 -20.55 31.29 1.54
N LEU A 41 -20.38 31.63 0.25
CA LEU A 41 -19.62 30.81 -0.69
C LEU A 41 -18.17 30.61 -0.23
N GLU A 42 -17.48 31.69 0.12
CA GLU A 42 -16.09 31.63 0.61
C GLU A 42 -15.94 30.74 1.88
N MET A 43 -16.94 30.80 2.78
CA MET A 43 -16.94 29.98 3.98
C MET A 43 -17.22 28.50 3.72
N ILE A 44 -18.08 28.20 2.73
CA ILE A 44 -18.43 26.81 2.33
C ILE A 44 -17.24 26.14 1.64
N GLU A 45 -16.53 26.84 0.76
CA GLU A 45 -15.32 26.34 0.08
C GLU A 45 -14.20 25.96 1.09
N LEU A 46 -14.14 26.63 2.24
CA LEU A 46 -13.19 26.29 3.32
C LEU A 46 -13.52 24.96 4.02
N GLY A 47 -14.63 24.30 3.71
CA GLY A 47 -14.95 22.95 4.16
C GLY A 47 -15.22 22.79 5.66
N LYS A 48 -15.75 23.82 6.34
CA LYS A 48 -15.92 23.84 7.80
C LYS A 48 -17.24 23.28 8.31
N TYR A 49 -18.22 22.98 7.43
CA TYR A 49 -19.58 22.63 7.82
C TYR A 49 -19.96 21.20 7.42
N ASP A 50 -20.74 20.55 8.29
CA ASP A 50 -21.28 19.21 8.05
C ASP A 50 -22.61 19.28 7.28
N ILE A 51 -23.42 20.32 7.57
CA ILE A 51 -24.75 20.51 6.97
C ILE A 51 -24.95 21.98 6.57
N ILE A 52 -25.34 22.20 5.33
CA ILE A 52 -25.70 23.52 4.77
C ILE A 52 -27.20 23.55 4.59
N ILE A 53 -27.87 24.62 5.04
CA ILE A 53 -29.28 24.91 4.76
C ILE A 53 -29.33 26.24 4.04
N SER A 54 -29.72 26.26 2.77
CA SER A 54 -29.68 27.49 1.95
C SER A 54 -30.97 27.72 1.19
N ASP A 55 -31.36 28.98 1.08
CA ASP A 55 -32.37 29.39 0.08
C ASP A 55 -31.82 29.19 -1.35
N LEU A 56 -32.69 28.80 -2.26
CA LEU A 56 -32.40 28.65 -3.68
C LEU A 56 -32.20 30.00 -4.36
N GLN A 57 -33.10 30.96 -4.09
CA GLN A 57 -33.14 32.25 -4.74
C GLN A 57 -32.57 33.34 -3.84
N MET A 58 -31.30 33.67 -4.05
CA MET A 58 -30.61 34.74 -3.34
C MET A 58 -29.92 35.66 -4.33
N PRO A 59 -29.74 36.96 -3.99
CA PRO A 59 -28.98 37.91 -4.81
C PRO A 59 -27.51 37.48 -4.92
N VAL A 60 -26.86 37.74 -6.06
CA VAL A 60 -25.43 37.57 -6.37
C VAL A 60 -25.02 36.10 -6.54
N VAL A 61 -25.20 35.26 -5.54
CA VAL A 61 -24.88 33.82 -5.59
C VAL A 61 -26.15 33.04 -5.21
N SER A 62 -26.58 32.16 -6.09
CA SER A 62 -27.77 31.33 -5.84
C SER A 62 -27.45 30.11 -4.94
N GLY A 63 -28.49 29.53 -4.32
CA GLY A 63 -28.33 28.29 -3.59
C GLY A 63 -27.83 27.12 -4.45
N ALA A 64 -28.09 27.13 -5.76
CA ALA A 64 -27.55 26.15 -6.70
C ALA A 64 -26.05 26.31 -6.90
N ASP A 65 -25.52 27.52 -6.91
CA ASP A 65 -24.08 27.78 -6.95
C ASP A 65 -23.40 27.31 -5.68
N LEU A 66 -23.98 27.53 -4.49
CA LEU A 66 -23.49 27.00 -3.21
C LEU A 66 -23.52 25.48 -3.15
N LEU A 67 -24.56 24.84 -3.75
CA LEU A 67 -24.64 23.38 -3.84
C LEU A 67 -23.50 22.80 -4.69
N ASN A 68 -23.15 23.46 -5.80
CA ASN A 68 -22.05 23.00 -6.66
C ASN A 68 -20.66 23.22 -6.03
N ALA A 69 -20.51 24.23 -5.18
CA ALA A 69 -19.25 24.56 -4.51
C ALA A 69 -19.00 23.79 -3.20
N LYS A 70 -20.01 23.08 -2.67
CA LYS A 70 -19.87 22.37 -1.40
C LYS A 70 -18.87 21.20 -1.49
N PRO A 71 -18.12 20.88 -0.40
CA PRO A 71 -17.35 19.65 -0.31
C PRO A 71 -18.23 18.40 -0.45
N ALA A 72 -17.65 17.31 -0.97
CA ALA A 72 -18.36 16.06 -1.24
C ALA A 72 -19.06 15.47 0.00
N ASP A 73 -18.44 15.57 1.17
CA ASP A 73 -18.95 15.01 2.44
C ASP A 73 -19.97 15.90 3.15
N THR A 74 -20.24 17.14 2.67
CA THR A 74 -21.17 18.07 3.27
C THR A 74 -22.59 17.83 2.74
N LEU A 75 -23.58 17.69 3.63
CA LEU A 75 -24.98 17.56 3.25
C LEU A 75 -25.59 18.93 2.99
N PHE A 76 -26.47 19.03 1.98
CA PHE A 76 -27.11 20.26 1.57
C PHE A 76 -28.63 20.12 1.58
N ILE A 77 -29.33 20.96 2.34
CA ILE A 77 -30.79 21.06 2.36
C ILE A 77 -31.16 22.38 1.65
N MET A 78 -31.88 22.26 0.53
CA MET A 78 -32.32 23.42 -0.26
C MET A 78 -33.66 23.92 0.26
N ILE A 79 -33.81 25.24 0.41
CA ILE A 79 -35.10 25.87 0.67
C ILE A 79 -35.55 26.52 -0.65
N THR A 80 -36.79 26.26 -1.08
CA THR A 80 -37.31 26.76 -2.36
C THR A 80 -38.61 27.56 -2.16
N GLY A 81 -38.82 28.62 -2.95
CA GLY A 81 -40.08 29.37 -2.97
C GLY A 81 -41.22 28.65 -3.73
N TYR A 82 -42.41 29.23 -3.70
CA TYR A 82 -43.60 28.70 -4.36
C TYR A 82 -43.39 28.47 -5.86
N GLY A 83 -43.62 27.22 -6.33
CA GLY A 83 -43.96 27.01 -7.76
C GLY A 83 -43.05 26.11 -8.58
N SER A 84 -42.00 25.48 -8.03
CA SER A 84 -41.16 24.66 -8.88
C SER A 84 -40.82 23.29 -8.28
N ILE A 85 -41.76 22.35 -8.47
CA ILE A 85 -41.43 20.91 -8.34
C ILE A 85 -40.22 20.58 -9.23
N ASP A 86 -40.12 21.22 -10.38
CA ASP A 86 -39.01 21.05 -11.32
C ASP A 86 -37.67 21.49 -10.75
N SER A 87 -37.58 22.63 -10.05
CA SER A 87 -36.31 23.09 -9.42
C SER A 87 -35.92 22.28 -8.21
N ALA A 88 -36.89 21.74 -7.47
CA ALA A 88 -36.63 20.81 -6.40
C ALA A 88 -36.05 19.49 -6.92
N VAL A 89 -36.63 18.94 -8.00
CA VAL A 89 -36.15 17.75 -8.69
C VAL A 89 -34.74 17.96 -9.26
N GLU A 90 -34.49 19.16 -9.83
CA GLU A 90 -33.18 19.53 -10.35
C GLU A 90 -32.13 19.64 -9.26
N SER A 91 -32.44 20.25 -8.12
CA SER A 91 -31.55 20.33 -6.96
C SER A 91 -31.19 18.93 -6.41
N MET A 92 -32.16 17.99 -6.38
CA MET A 92 -31.91 16.61 -5.99
C MET A 92 -31.00 15.87 -6.99
N LYS A 93 -31.17 16.09 -8.29
CA LYS A 93 -30.27 15.54 -9.34
C LYS A 93 -28.85 16.09 -9.24
N ASN A 94 -28.69 17.34 -8.79
CA ASN A 94 -27.42 18.00 -8.62
C ASN A 94 -26.76 17.72 -7.25
N GLY A 95 -27.31 16.78 -6.45
CA GLY A 95 -26.66 16.28 -5.23
C GLY A 95 -27.10 16.98 -3.94
N ALA A 96 -28.23 17.66 -3.90
CA ALA A 96 -28.86 18.08 -2.65
C ALA A 96 -29.31 16.84 -1.87
N PHE A 97 -29.16 16.86 -0.52
CA PHE A 97 -29.63 15.79 0.35
C PHE A 97 -31.13 15.77 0.47
N ASP A 98 -31.76 16.96 0.60
CA ASP A 98 -33.21 17.14 0.67
C ASP A 98 -33.57 18.59 0.28
N TYR A 99 -34.88 18.86 0.12
CA TYR A 99 -35.39 20.22 -0.13
C TYR A 99 -36.62 20.52 0.74
N ILE A 100 -36.92 21.81 0.94
CA ILE A 100 -38.06 22.28 1.71
C ILE A 100 -38.71 23.44 0.93
N SER A 101 -40.02 23.40 0.73
CA SER A 101 -40.76 24.47 0.04
C SER A 101 -41.24 25.56 1.01
N LYS A 102 -41.04 26.85 0.69
CA LYS A 102 -41.66 27.97 1.42
C LYS A 102 -43.12 28.15 0.97
N PRO A 103 -44.12 28.38 1.89
CA PRO A 103 -43.94 28.42 3.35
C PRO A 103 -43.83 26.99 3.91
N PHE A 104 -42.86 26.76 4.82
CA PHE A 104 -42.65 25.46 5.44
C PHE A 104 -43.15 25.43 6.89
N HIS A 105 -43.60 24.25 7.31
CA HIS A 105 -43.93 24.02 8.72
C HIS A 105 -42.64 23.64 9.51
N LEU A 106 -42.54 24.14 10.76
CA LEU A 106 -41.36 23.89 11.59
C LEU A 106 -41.14 22.39 11.85
N GLU A 107 -42.22 21.60 11.84
CA GLU A 107 -42.17 20.15 11.98
C GLU A 107 -41.48 19.47 10.78
N GLU A 108 -41.80 19.91 9.57
CA GLU A 108 -41.16 19.38 8.35
C GLU A 108 -39.66 19.67 8.34
N LEU A 109 -39.27 20.94 8.61
CA LEU A 109 -37.87 21.32 8.76
C LEU A 109 -37.17 20.47 9.83
N SER A 110 -37.83 20.26 10.97
CA SER A 110 -37.31 19.44 12.07
C SER A 110 -37.00 18.01 11.66
N VAL A 111 -37.92 17.36 10.91
CA VAL A 111 -37.74 15.98 10.42
C VAL A 111 -36.59 15.87 9.43
N LYS A 112 -36.43 16.84 8.52
CA LYS A 112 -35.36 16.84 7.53
C LYS A 112 -33.97 17.09 8.17
N ILE A 113 -33.91 17.99 9.17
CA ILE A 113 -32.72 18.16 9.99
C ILE A 113 -32.34 16.86 10.72
N ASP A 114 -33.29 16.17 11.33
CA ASP A 114 -33.01 14.91 12.05
C ASP A 114 -32.44 13.84 11.11
N LYS A 115 -32.99 13.71 9.91
CA LYS A 115 -32.47 12.78 8.88
C LYS A 115 -31.03 13.15 8.46
N ALA A 116 -30.77 14.44 8.25
CA ALA A 116 -29.42 14.91 7.88
C ALA A 116 -28.40 14.66 9.00
N VAL A 117 -28.78 14.97 10.25
CA VAL A 117 -27.98 14.70 11.45
C VAL A 117 -27.67 13.21 11.60
N GLU A 118 -28.69 12.35 11.43
CA GLU A 118 -28.49 10.91 11.49
C GLU A 118 -27.51 10.42 10.40
N ARG A 119 -27.65 10.94 9.18
CA ARG A 119 -26.73 10.62 8.07
C ARG A 119 -25.29 11.02 8.38
N VAL A 120 -25.08 12.25 8.87
CA VAL A 120 -23.74 12.73 9.29
C VAL A 120 -23.17 11.87 10.41
N ARG A 121 -23.99 11.50 11.40
CA ARG A 121 -23.58 10.62 12.51
C ARG A 121 -23.13 9.25 12.02
N LEU A 122 -23.91 8.65 11.14
CA LEU A 122 -23.56 7.34 10.56
C LEU A 122 -22.27 7.43 9.75
N THR A 123 -22.09 8.48 8.96
CA THR A 123 -20.88 8.68 8.17
C THR A 123 -19.66 8.91 9.08
N LYS A 124 -19.78 9.77 10.13
CA LYS A 124 -18.71 9.98 11.11
C LYS A 124 -18.36 8.69 11.85
N LYS A 125 -19.35 7.93 12.32
CA LYS A 125 -19.13 6.62 12.95
C LYS A 125 -18.45 5.62 12.02
N LEU A 126 -18.88 5.54 10.77
CA LEU A 126 -18.22 4.69 9.77
C LEU A 126 -16.75 5.11 9.56
N ASN A 127 -16.47 6.41 9.52
CA ASN A 127 -15.11 6.92 9.39
C ASN A 127 -14.28 6.68 10.67
N GLU A 128 -14.86 6.83 11.86
CA GLU A 128 -14.25 6.47 13.14
C GLU A 128 -13.97 4.96 13.23
N PHE A 129 -14.91 4.13 12.81
CA PHE A 129 -14.69 2.68 12.72
C PHE A 129 -13.59 2.34 11.72
N LYS A 130 -13.56 2.99 10.55
CA LYS A 130 -12.47 2.83 9.58
C LYS A 130 -11.14 3.27 10.16
N PHE A 131 -11.10 4.39 10.89
CA PHE A 131 -9.88 4.90 11.52
C PHE A 131 -9.41 3.98 12.66
N GLN A 132 -10.31 3.52 13.52
CA GLN A 132 -10.02 2.54 14.58
C GLN A 132 -9.59 1.18 13.99
N LEU A 133 -10.15 0.77 12.87
CA LEU A 133 -9.70 -0.40 12.11
C LEU A 133 -8.31 -0.17 11.55
N ASP A 134 -8.01 0.99 10.96
CA ASP A 134 -6.68 1.33 10.43
C ASP A 134 -5.61 1.34 11.54
N GLU A 135 -5.89 1.87 12.74
CA GLU A 135 -4.97 1.84 13.89
C GLU A 135 -4.81 0.45 14.51
N ASN A 136 -5.91 -0.31 14.64
CA ASN A 136 -5.88 -1.67 15.20
C ASN A 136 -5.22 -2.69 14.27
N TYR A 137 -5.21 -2.44 12.95
CA TYR A 137 -4.67 -3.35 11.94
C TYR A 137 -3.36 -2.89 11.31
N SER A 138 -2.80 -1.77 11.77
CA SER A 138 -1.47 -1.29 11.39
C SER A 138 -0.53 -1.32 12.59
N PHE A 139 0.44 -2.23 12.56
CA PHE A 139 1.46 -2.33 13.59
C PHE A 139 2.80 -1.83 13.05
N CYS A 140 3.22 -0.65 13.48
CA CYS A 140 4.49 -0.02 13.04
C CYS A 140 4.68 0.04 11.52
N GLY A 141 3.59 0.35 10.78
CA GLY A 141 3.61 0.43 9.31
C GLY A 141 3.40 -0.91 8.60
N ILE A 142 3.17 -2.00 9.35
CA ILE A 142 2.79 -3.31 8.80
C ILE A 142 1.28 -3.46 8.92
N THR A 143 0.60 -3.63 7.80
CA THR A 143 -0.85 -3.74 7.72
C THR A 143 -1.29 -5.19 7.59
N GLY A 144 -2.24 -5.65 8.41
CA GLY A 144 -2.80 -7.01 8.33
C GLY A 144 -3.85 -7.31 9.38
N THR A 145 -4.91 -8.02 8.97
CA THR A 145 -6.04 -8.46 9.81
C THR A 145 -6.09 -9.96 9.99
N SER A 146 -5.39 -10.69 9.11
CA SER A 146 -5.39 -12.15 9.09
C SER A 146 -4.89 -12.75 10.40
N LYS A 147 -5.42 -13.91 10.78
CA LYS A 147 -4.96 -14.63 11.99
C LYS A 147 -3.45 -14.86 11.98
N LYS A 148 -2.89 -15.19 10.81
CA LYS A 148 -1.43 -15.39 10.65
C LYS A 148 -0.67 -14.10 10.99
N MET A 149 -1.14 -12.94 10.52
CA MET A 149 -0.49 -11.65 10.83
C MET A 149 -0.67 -11.24 12.29
N GLN A 150 -1.82 -11.51 12.89
CA GLN A 150 -2.04 -11.24 14.32
C GLN A 150 -1.05 -12.03 15.21
N THR A 151 -0.83 -13.32 14.91
CA THR A 151 0.19 -14.12 15.59
C THR A 151 1.59 -13.51 15.42
N VAL A 152 1.92 -13.02 14.23
CA VAL A 152 3.19 -12.32 13.97
C VAL A 152 3.29 -11.04 14.81
N PHE A 153 2.25 -10.23 14.90
CA PHE A 153 2.24 -9.00 15.71
C PHE A 153 2.43 -9.28 17.19
N GLU A 154 1.75 -10.30 17.73
CA GLU A 154 1.94 -10.72 19.13
C GLU A 154 3.37 -11.17 19.38
N LEU A 155 3.94 -11.97 18.47
CA LEU A 155 5.32 -12.42 18.57
C LEU A 155 6.30 -11.25 18.54
N ILE A 156 6.11 -10.28 17.63
CA ILE A 156 6.93 -9.06 17.57
C ILE A 156 6.87 -8.29 18.89
N LYS A 157 5.66 -8.08 19.46
CA LYS A 157 5.49 -7.38 20.76
C LYS A 157 6.25 -8.06 21.89
N ASN A 158 6.21 -9.39 21.93
CA ASN A 158 6.90 -10.17 22.97
C ASN A 158 8.41 -10.15 22.79
N VAL A 159 8.89 -10.37 21.56
CA VAL A 159 10.31 -10.41 21.23
C VAL A 159 10.96 -9.03 21.35
N ALA A 160 10.25 -7.96 21.03
CA ALA A 160 10.78 -6.60 21.12
C ALA A 160 11.34 -6.25 22.51
N LYS A 161 10.73 -6.78 23.57
CA LYS A 161 11.12 -6.55 24.98
C LYS A 161 12.33 -7.38 25.42
N THR A 162 12.85 -8.26 24.58
CA THR A 162 13.98 -9.14 24.90
C THR A 162 15.25 -8.72 24.16
N LYS A 163 16.42 -9.22 24.62
CA LYS A 163 17.70 -9.06 23.90
C LYS A 163 18.01 -10.21 22.96
N ALA A 164 17.08 -11.16 22.79
CA ALA A 164 17.29 -12.34 21.96
C ALA A 164 17.54 -11.96 20.49
N ASN A 165 18.39 -12.74 19.83
CA ASN A 165 18.58 -12.67 18.39
C ASN A 165 17.32 -13.17 17.68
N VAL A 166 16.95 -12.53 16.60
CA VAL A 166 15.71 -12.82 15.85
C VAL A 166 16.07 -13.14 14.42
N LEU A 167 15.56 -14.27 13.93
CA LEU A 167 15.57 -14.61 12.51
C LEU A 167 14.17 -14.37 11.92
N ILE A 168 14.08 -13.57 10.87
CA ILE A 168 12.84 -13.31 10.13
C ILE A 168 12.88 -14.11 8.84
N GLU A 169 11.99 -15.08 8.71
CA GLU A 169 11.86 -15.90 7.51
C GLU A 169 10.65 -15.48 6.71
N GLY A 170 10.77 -15.48 5.38
CA GLY A 170 9.65 -15.17 4.50
C GLY A 170 10.09 -14.87 3.08
N ARG A 171 9.23 -15.15 2.13
CA ARG A 171 9.48 -14.93 0.70
C ARG A 171 9.84 -13.46 0.43
N SER A 172 10.50 -13.21 -0.71
CA SER A 172 10.82 -11.84 -1.13
C SER A 172 9.55 -11.00 -1.22
N GLY A 173 9.61 -9.73 -0.79
CA GLY A 173 8.49 -8.80 -0.84
C GLY A 173 7.41 -8.99 0.23
N THR A 174 7.60 -9.83 1.26
CA THR A 174 6.64 -10.01 2.36
C THR A 174 6.69 -8.92 3.43
N GLY A 175 7.75 -8.09 3.45
CA GLY A 175 7.91 -6.99 4.40
C GLY A 175 8.87 -7.30 5.57
N LYS A 176 9.87 -8.16 5.38
CA LYS A 176 10.84 -8.54 6.42
C LYS A 176 11.53 -7.34 7.08
N GLU A 177 11.94 -6.34 6.30
CA GLU A 177 12.55 -5.12 6.84
C GLU A 177 11.60 -4.31 7.73
N LEU A 178 10.31 -4.22 7.35
CA LEU A 178 9.29 -3.56 8.19
C LEU A 178 9.15 -4.26 9.54
N VAL A 179 9.21 -5.60 9.56
CA VAL A 179 9.19 -6.39 10.79
C VAL A 179 10.42 -6.12 11.65
N ALA A 180 11.61 -6.05 11.06
CA ALA A 180 12.84 -5.72 11.79
C ALA A 180 12.76 -4.31 12.42
N ARG A 181 12.25 -3.33 11.67
CA ARG A 181 12.00 -1.97 12.18
C ARG A 181 10.93 -1.96 13.28
N ALA A 182 9.87 -2.77 13.15
CA ALA A 182 8.84 -2.90 14.17
C ALA A 182 9.40 -3.48 15.48
N ILE A 183 10.27 -4.49 15.40
CA ILE A 183 10.97 -5.06 16.57
C ILE A 183 11.83 -4.01 17.24
N HIS A 184 12.59 -3.21 16.48
CA HIS A 184 13.43 -2.14 17.02
C HIS A 184 12.59 -1.04 17.68
N ASN A 185 11.56 -0.53 17.00
CA ASN A 185 10.72 0.57 17.47
C ASN A 185 9.91 0.24 18.73
N ASN A 186 9.64 -1.05 18.99
CA ASN A 186 8.95 -1.52 20.19
C ASN A 186 9.92 -2.02 21.29
N SER A 187 11.23 -1.85 21.12
CA SER A 187 12.24 -2.25 22.06
C SER A 187 12.71 -1.09 22.95
N ASP A 188 13.45 -1.40 24.01
CA ASP A 188 14.13 -0.41 24.84
C ASP A 188 15.20 0.39 24.07
N ARG A 189 15.57 -0.07 22.86
CA ARG A 189 16.55 0.57 21.97
C ARG A 189 15.92 1.44 20.88
N LYS A 190 14.63 1.76 20.94
CA LYS A 190 13.87 2.50 19.91
C LYS A 190 14.46 3.88 19.56
N ASN A 191 15.17 4.51 20.47
CA ASN A 191 15.85 5.82 20.27
C ASN A 191 17.35 5.67 19.96
N CYS A 192 17.83 4.43 19.78
CA CYS A 192 19.22 4.11 19.47
C CYS A 192 19.38 3.85 17.95
N PRO A 193 20.61 3.72 17.43
CA PRO A 193 20.82 3.45 16.02
C PRO A 193 20.16 2.14 15.54
N PHE A 194 19.52 2.19 14.37
CA PHE A 194 19.09 1.03 13.59
C PHE A 194 19.91 1.00 12.30
N ILE A 195 20.86 0.08 12.22
CA ILE A 195 21.73 -0.08 11.07
C ILE A 195 21.27 -1.30 10.27
N ALA A 196 20.99 -1.12 8.98
CA ALA A 196 20.58 -2.19 8.09
C ALA A 196 21.64 -2.42 7.02
N ILE A 197 21.95 -3.66 6.74
CA ILE A 197 22.85 -4.07 5.66
C ILE A 197 22.23 -5.26 4.93
N ASN A 198 22.28 -5.22 3.59
CA ASN A 198 21.84 -6.34 2.76
C ASN A 198 23.07 -7.12 2.29
N CYS A 199 23.17 -8.40 2.71
CA CYS A 199 24.33 -9.23 2.42
C CYS A 199 24.46 -9.59 0.93
N SER A 200 23.36 -9.63 0.18
CA SER A 200 23.38 -9.94 -1.25
C SER A 200 23.72 -8.73 -2.14
N ALA A 201 23.55 -7.51 -1.63
CA ALA A 201 23.76 -6.29 -2.42
C ALA A 201 25.23 -5.83 -2.47
N ILE A 202 26.10 -6.39 -1.61
CA ILE A 202 27.49 -5.96 -1.45
C ILE A 202 28.41 -7.07 -1.96
N PRO A 203 29.39 -6.74 -2.83
CA PRO A 203 30.40 -7.72 -3.25
C PRO A 203 31.12 -8.33 -2.05
N GLU A 204 31.44 -9.63 -2.12
CA GLU A 204 32.08 -10.39 -1.03
C GLU A 204 33.33 -9.69 -0.48
N SER A 205 34.16 -9.16 -1.37
CA SER A 205 35.41 -8.46 -0.99
C SER A 205 35.18 -7.19 -0.16
N LEU A 206 34.01 -6.56 -0.25
CA LEU A 206 33.67 -5.35 0.50
C LEU A 206 32.80 -5.66 1.72
N LEU A 207 32.03 -6.76 1.71
CA LEU A 207 31.13 -7.10 2.78
C LEU A 207 31.85 -7.28 4.11
N GLU A 208 33.04 -7.87 4.12
CA GLU A 208 33.85 -7.99 5.33
C GLU A 208 34.23 -6.63 5.91
N SER A 209 34.67 -5.71 5.03
CA SER A 209 35.03 -4.36 5.41
C SER A 209 33.82 -3.56 5.94
N GLU A 210 32.66 -3.70 5.32
CA GLU A 210 31.42 -3.07 5.80
C GLU A 210 30.99 -3.60 7.15
N LEU A 211 31.06 -4.93 7.38
CA LEU A 211 30.67 -5.56 8.64
C LEU A 211 31.58 -5.17 9.80
N PHE A 212 32.88 -5.31 9.63
CA PHE A 212 33.86 -5.24 10.73
C PHE A 212 34.70 -3.97 10.73
N GLY A 213 34.72 -3.22 9.62
CA GLY A 213 35.55 -2.04 9.41
C GLY A 213 36.99 -2.39 8.99
N HIS A 214 37.75 -1.38 8.60
CA HIS A 214 39.17 -1.54 8.21
C HIS A 214 40.00 -0.35 8.66
N THR A 215 41.31 -0.61 8.80
CA THR A 215 42.31 0.43 9.01
C THR A 215 42.86 0.91 7.67
N LYS A 216 43.43 2.10 7.65
CA LYS A 216 44.15 2.62 6.47
C LYS A 216 45.25 1.62 6.03
N GLY A 217 45.24 1.28 4.74
CA GLY A 217 46.21 0.36 4.15
C GLY A 217 45.91 -1.14 4.38
N ALA A 218 44.75 -1.51 4.89
CA ALA A 218 44.38 -2.90 5.15
C ALA A 218 44.26 -3.77 3.89
N PHE A 219 43.93 -3.15 2.76
CA PHE A 219 43.85 -3.77 1.43
C PHE A 219 44.06 -2.70 0.33
N THR A 220 44.23 -3.13 -0.91
CA THR A 220 44.34 -2.23 -2.07
C THR A 220 43.07 -1.42 -2.27
N GLY A 221 43.11 -0.11 -1.98
CA GLY A 221 41.94 0.78 -2.00
C GLY A 221 41.52 1.28 -0.62
N ALA A 222 42.07 0.78 0.48
CA ALA A 222 41.81 1.28 1.84
C ALA A 222 42.57 2.59 2.11
N SER A 223 42.07 3.72 1.56
CA SER A 223 42.71 5.03 1.69
C SER A 223 42.63 5.59 3.10
N ASP A 224 41.57 5.29 3.82
CA ASP A 224 41.24 5.83 5.14
C ASP A 224 40.71 4.77 6.11
N PHE A 225 40.56 5.13 7.39
CA PHE A 225 39.91 4.28 8.38
C PHE A 225 38.39 4.35 8.21
N GLN A 226 37.74 3.16 8.19
CA GLN A 226 36.28 3.05 8.16
C GLN A 226 35.76 2.16 9.31
N LYS A 227 34.73 2.69 10.03
CA LYS A 227 34.05 1.91 11.08
C LYS A 227 33.08 0.92 10.45
N GLY A 228 33.12 -0.34 10.90
CA GLY A 228 32.16 -1.36 10.50
C GLY A 228 30.78 -1.14 11.11
N VAL A 229 29.74 -1.77 10.49
CA VAL A 229 28.35 -1.62 10.92
C VAL A 229 28.10 -2.15 12.34
N PHE A 230 28.87 -3.14 12.82
CA PHE A 230 28.80 -3.56 14.22
C PHE A 230 29.20 -2.47 15.20
N GLU A 231 30.23 -1.68 14.86
CA GLU A 231 30.64 -0.53 15.69
C GLU A 231 29.63 0.62 15.58
N GLN A 232 29.08 0.86 14.38
CA GLN A 232 28.05 1.89 14.16
C GLN A 232 26.73 1.57 14.88
N ALA A 233 26.37 0.28 14.98
CA ALA A 233 25.17 -0.18 15.67
C ALA A 233 25.32 -0.30 17.20
N HIS A 234 26.46 0.11 17.77
CA HIS A 234 26.70 0.01 19.20
C HIS A 234 25.60 0.71 20.01
N GLY A 235 25.06 0.04 21.03
CA GLY A 235 23.90 0.47 21.82
C GLY A 235 22.54 0.27 21.13
N GLY A 236 22.53 -0.04 19.82
CA GLY A 236 21.34 -0.13 18.98
C GLY A 236 21.02 -1.53 18.46
N THR A 237 20.51 -1.59 17.23
CA THR A 237 20.10 -2.81 16.53
C THR A 237 20.78 -2.89 15.16
N LEU A 238 21.37 -4.04 14.86
CA LEU A 238 21.90 -4.38 13.54
C LEU A 238 20.91 -5.32 12.84
N PHE A 239 20.50 -4.94 11.64
CA PHE A 239 19.65 -5.77 10.78
C PHE A 239 20.48 -6.30 9.61
N LEU A 240 20.59 -7.64 9.51
CA LEU A 240 21.24 -8.33 8.41
C LEU A 240 20.17 -8.91 7.48
N ASP A 241 19.94 -8.27 6.32
CA ASP A 241 19.01 -8.78 5.32
C ASP A 241 19.70 -9.78 4.41
N GLU A 242 18.94 -10.78 3.94
CA GLU A 242 19.40 -11.89 3.08
C GLU A 242 20.65 -12.60 3.66
N ILE A 243 20.60 -12.95 4.97
CA ILE A 243 21.72 -13.55 5.71
C ILE A 243 22.23 -14.87 5.09
N ALA A 244 21.35 -15.62 4.44
CA ALA A 244 21.72 -16.87 3.77
C ALA A 244 22.70 -16.67 2.60
N GLU A 245 22.75 -15.49 2.02
CA GLU A 245 23.66 -15.12 0.92
C GLU A 245 25.06 -14.69 1.42
N MET A 246 25.27 -14.71 2.75
CA MET A 246 26.58 -14.38 3.32
C MET A 246 27.64 -15.42 2.92
N PRO A 247 28.81 -15.01 2.40
CA PRO A 247 29.90 -15.92 2.06
C PRO A 247 30.33 -16.79 3.23
N PHE A 248 30.60 -18.08 2.97
CA PHE A 248 30.83 -19.10 4.01
C PHE A 248 32.02 -18.76 4.94
N ASN A 249 33.07 -18.14 4.39
CA ASN A 249 34.25 -17.66 5.16
C ASN A 249 33.88 -16.56 6.17
N LEU A 250 32.90 -15.69 5.84
CA LEU A 250 32.45 -14.61 6.73
C LEU A 250 31.53 -15.10 7.83
N GLN A 251 30.81 -16.20 7.61
CA GLN A 251 29.91 -16.79 8.61
C GLN A 251 30.66 -17.18 9.89
N SER A 252 31.90 -17.71 9.79
CA SER A 252 32.74 -18.06 10.96
C SER A 252 33.16 -16.80 11.75
N LYS A 253 33.47 -15.69 11.05
CA LYS A 253 33.80 -14.42 11.69
C LYS A 253 32.57 -13.81 12.37
N LEU A 254 31.41 -13.85 11.72
CA LEU A 254 30.14 -13.41 12.28
C LEU A 254 29.78 -14.20 13.54
N LEU A 255 29.90 -15.54 13.52
CA LEU A 255 29.67 -16.39 14.69
C LEU A 255 30.50 -15.94 15.88
N ARG A 256 31.81 -15.75 15.68
CA ARG A 256 32.71 -15.29 16.74
C ARG A 256 32.27 -13.96 17.34
N VAL A 257 31.87 -13.01 16.50
CA VAL A 257 31.38 -11.69 16.96
C VAL A 257 30.10 -11.82 17.78
N ILE A 258 29.14 -12.67 17.35
CA ILE A 258 27.88 -12.88 18.07
C ILE A 258 28.08 -13.59 19.41
N GLU A 259 29.14 -14.42 19.54
CA GLU A 259 29.45 -15.10 20.78
C GLU A 259 30.15 -14.20 21.80
N THR A 260 31.11 -13.42 21.34
CA THR A 260 31.97 -12.61 22.24
C THR A 260 31.54 -11.14 22.31
N TRP A 261 30.80 -10.67 21.34
CA TRP A 261 30.51 -9.25 21.11
C TRP A 261 31.77 -8.39 20.99
N GLU A 262 32.81 -8.99 20.45
CA GLU A 262 34.11 -8.36 20.20
C GLU A 262 34.35 -8.28 18.70
N VAL A 263 34.62 -7.07 18.23
CA VAL A 263 34.88 -6.76 16.81
C VAL A 263 36.32 -6.35 16.63
N LYS A 264 36.97 -6.91 15.61
CA LYS A 264 38.31 -6.54 15.18
C LYS A 264 38.27 -6.05 13.74
N ALA A 265 38.68 -4.80 13.50
CA ALA A 265 38.74 -4.24 12.14
C ALA A 265 39.86 -4.91 11.32
N ILE A 266 39.68 -5.00 10.00
CA ILE A 266 40.66 -5.56 9.09
C ILE A 266 41.95 -4.72 9.18
N GLY A 267 43.10 -5.36 9.32
CA GLY A 267 44.40 -4.70 9.48
C GLY A 267 44.66 -4.12 10.88
N SER A 268 43.80 -4.35 11.85
CA SER A 268 43.96 -3.89 13.24
C SER A 268 44.16 -5.05 14.20
N ASP A 269 45.00 -4.86 15.24
CA ASP A 269 45.10 -5.78 16.37
C ASP A 269 44.19 -5.39 17.54
N LYS A 270 43.57 -4.24 17.50
CA LYS A 270 42.70 -3.74 18.55
C LYS A 270 41.32 -4.38 18.48
N VAL A 271 40.89 -4.94 19.59
CA VAL A 271 39.54 -5.49 19.76
C VAL A 271 38.65 -4.46 20.45
N LYS A 272 37.43 -4.29 19.96
CA LYS A 272 36.43 -3.40 20.53
C LYS A 272 35.21 -4.21 20.95
N LYS A 273 34.75 -4.01 22.19
CA LYS A 273 33.47 -4.57 22.66
C LYS A 273 32.31 -3.73 22.15
N VAL A 274 31.29 -4.40 21.63
CA VAL A 274 30.06 -3.80 21.15
C VAL A 274 28.85 -4.41 21.88
N ASP A 275 27.82 -3.60 22.13
CA ASP A 275 26.53 -4.06 22.63
C ASP A 275 25.50 -3.84 21.50
N VAL A 276 25.18 -4.89 20.75
CA VAL A 276 24.33 -4.81 19.57
C VAL A 276 23.22 -5.85 19.68
N ARG A 277 21.97 -5.45 19.41
CA ARG A 277 20.90 -6.40 19.20
C ARG A 277 20.90 -6.86 17.75
N LEU A 278 20.97 -8.16 17.50
CA LEU A 278 20.97 -8.69 16.14
C LEU A 278 19.57 -9.12 15.71
N VAL A 279 19.16 -8.67 14.53
CA VAL A 279 17.98 -9.14 13.78
C VAL A 279 18.46 -9.55 12.41
N SER A 280 18.14 -10.75 11.97
CA SER A 280 18.53 -11.28 10.65
C SER A 280 17.29 -11.62 9.82
N ALA A 281 17.39 -11.56 8.51
CA ALA A 281 16.29 -11.97 7.63
C ALA A 281 16.79 -12.82 6.46
N THR A 282 15.93 -13.73 6.00
CA THR A 282 16.20 -14.57 4.83
C THR A 282 14.92 -14.87 4.06
N ASN A 283 15.04 -15.09 2.76
CA ASN A 283 14.00 -15.62 1.88
C ASN A 283 14.24 -17.09 1.51
N GLN A 284 15.34 -17.67 1.99
CA GLN A 284 15.78 -19.03 1.69
C GLN A 284 15.34 -20.04 2.74
N GLU A 285 15.18 -21.29 2.34
CA GLU A 285 14.93 -22.43 3.22
C GLU A 285 16.25 -22.82 3.93
N MET A 286 16.44 -22.35 5.17
CA MET A 286 17.72 -22.47 5.89
C MET A 286 18.19 -23.93 6.04
N GLN A 287 17.26 -24.90 6.20
CA GLN A 287 17.59 -26.31 6.33
C GLN A 287 18.26 -26.88 5.06
N GLU A 288 17.83 -26.45 3.89
CA GLU A 288 18.44 -26.84 2.62
C GLU A 288 19.86 -26.27 2.51
N PHE A 289 20.05 -24.98 2.86
CA PHE A 289 21.36 -24.33 2.83
C PHE A 289 22.36 -24.98 3.83
N ILE A 290 21.90 -25.44 4.98
CA ILE A 290 22.72 -26.18 5.95
C ILE A 290 23.10 -27.55 5.38
N THR A 291 22.14 -28.28 4.82
CA THR A 291 22.37 -29.60 4.21
C THR A 291 23.35 -29.52 3.04
N GLU A 292 23.25 -28.49 2.22
CA GLU A 292 24.17 -28.24 1.12
C GLU A 292 25.52 -27.62 1.53
N LYS A 293 25.75 -27.44 2.83
CA LYS A 293 26.95 -26.80 3.41
C LYS A 293 27.20 -25.37 2.89
N LYS A 294 26.18 -24.70 2.49
CA LYS A 294 26.23 -23.26 2.11
C LYS A 294 26.10 -22.35 3.33
N PHE A 295 25.46 -22.84 4.40
CA PHE A 295 25.32 -22.13 5.66
C PHE A 295 25.72 -23.00 6.82
N ARG A 296 26.38 -22.41 7.82
CA ARG A 296 26.87 -23.12 9.02
C ARG A 296 25.73 -23.36 10.00
N GLU A 297 25.61 -24.58 10.47
CA GLU A 297 24.59 -24.99 11.44
C GLU A 297 24.77 -24.27 12.81
N ASP A 298 26.00 -24.08 13.25
CA ASP A 298 26.32 -23.41 14.52
C ASP A 298 25.89 -21.93 14.50
N LEU A 299 26.13 -21.24 13.38
CA LEU A 299 25.66 -19.87 13.17
C LEU A 299 24.14 -19.80 13.13
N TYR A 300 23.47 -20.73 12.42
CA TYR A 300 22.02 -20.79 12.37
C TYR A 300 21.39 -20.82 13.76
N TYR A 301 21.81 -21.72 14.64
CA TYR A 301 21.27 -21.78 16.01
C TYR A 301 21.55 -20.52 16.82
N ARG A 302 22.62 -19.79 16.51
CA ARG A 302 22.97 -18.58 17.24
C ARG A 302 22.13 -17.37 16.80
N ILE A 303 21.75 -17.28 15.52
CA ILE A 303 20.91 -16.18 15.00
C ILE A 303 19.42 -16.47 15.12
N SER A 304 18.99 -17.74 15.15
CA SER A 304 17.59 -18.18 15.19
C SER A 304 17.09 -18.49 16.60
N THR A 305 17.55 -17.72 17.62
CA THR A 305 17.04 -17.89 19.00
C THR A 305 15.51 -17.76 19.05
N ILE A 306 14.97 -16.85 18.27
CA ILE A 306 13.53 -16.73 18.01
C ILE A 306 13.34 -16.54 16.51
N THR A 307 12.45 -17.36 15.91
CA THR A 307 12.11 -17.24 14.48
C THR A 307 10.75 -16.61 14.30
N VAL A 308 10.67 -15.62 13.42
CA VAL A 308 9.43 -14.94 13.00
C VAL A 308 9.18 -15.28 11.53
N SER A 309 8.23 -16.18 11.27
CA SER A 309 7.89 -16.59 9.91
C SER A 309 6.77 -15.71 9.35
N LEU A 310 7.03 -15.03 8.23
CA LEU A 310 6.08 -14.16 7.57
C LEU A 310 5.29 -14.91 6.50
N PRO A 311 3.95 -14.89 6.57
CA PRO A 311 3.12 -15.50 5.53
C PRO A 311 3.25 -14.75 4.21
N SER A 312 3.21 -15.49 3.11
CA SER A 312 3.09 -14.92 1.76
C SER A 312 1.76 -14.18 1.60
N LEU A 313 1.66 -13.30 0.61
CA LEU A 313 0.41 -12.56 0.35
C LEU A 313 -0.72 -13.52 -0.07
N ASN A 314 -0.39 -14.62 -0.76
CA ASN A 314 -1.37 -15.64 -1.13
C ASN A 314 -1.95 -16.40 0.06
N GLU A 315 -1.21 -16.51 1.18
CA GLU A 315 -1.65 -17.14 2.42
C GLU A 315 -2.46 -16.21 3.33
N LYS A 316 -2.50 -14.92 3.02
CA LYS A 316 -3.24 -13.87 3.74
C LYS A 316 -4.04 -12.97 2.79
N ARG A 317 -4.75 -13.57 1.83
CA ARG A 317 -5.51 -12.83 0.81
C ARG A 317 -6.53 -11.85 1.40
N GLU A 318 -7.06 -12.17 2.58
CA GLU A 318 -7.97 -11.29 3.34
C GLU A 318 -7.34 -9.94 3.72
N ASP A 319 -6.00 -9.83 3.72
CA ASP A 319 -5.29 -8.58 4.00
C ASP A 319 -5.13 -7.70 2.73
N ILE A 320 -5.35 -8.25 1.52
CA ILE A 320 -5.14 -7.53 0.25
C ILE A 320 -5.93 -6.21 0.19
N PRO A 321 -7.22 -6.15 0.54
CA PRO A 321 -7.98 -4.90 0.50
C PRO A 321 -7.37 -3.81 1.37
N LEU A 322 -6.97 -4.16 2.58
CA LEU A 322 -6.40 -3.23 3.55
C LEU A 322 -4.99 -2.76 3.13
N ILE A 323 -4.16 -3.68 2.65
CA ILE A 323 -2.83 -3.37 2.11
C ILE A 323 -2.95 -2.46 0.88
N THR A 324 -3.89 -2.76 -0.04
CA THR A 324 -4.18 -1.94 -1.22
C THR A 324 -4.54 -0.52 -0.83
N ASN A 325 -5.46 -0.33 0.12
CA ASN A 325 -5.85 0.99 0.60
C ASN A 325 -4.67 1.75 1.23
N THR A 326 -3.81 1.05 1.98
CA THR A 326 -2.61 1.66 2.58
C THR A 326 -1.61 2.13 1.52
N ILE A 327 -1.42 1.33 0.47
CA ILE A 327 -0.55 1.68 -0.66
C ILE A 327 -1.15 2.84 -1.45
N LEU A 328 -2.45 2.83 -1.74
CA LEU A 328 -3.13 3.91 -2.47
C LEU A 328 -3.07 5.23 -1.70
N LYS A 329 -3.21 5.25 -0.37
CA LYS A 329 -3.02 6.44 0.46
C LYS A 329 -1.61 7.03 0.30
N LYS A 330 -0.56 6.17 0.28
CA LYS A 330 0.82 6.61 0.04
C LYS A 330 1.02 7.17 -1.38
N LEU A 331 0.45 6.49 -2.38
CA LEU A 331 0.52 6.93 -3.77
C LEU A 331 -0.26 8.23 -3.99
N SER A 332 -1.40 8.43 -3.33
CA SER A 332 -2.18 9.66 -3.35
C SER A 332 -1.34 10.86 -2.91
N SER A 333 -0.62 10.72 -1.79
CA SER A 333 0.29 11.77 -1.30
C SER A 333 1.49 12.02 -2.23
N LYS A 334 1.98 10.96 -2.93
CA LYS A 334 3.12 11.05 -3.87
C LYS A 334 2.75 11.70 -5.20
N LEU A 335 1.50 11.46 -5.67
CA LEU A 335 1.01 11.89 -6.99
C LEU A 335 0.13 13.14 -6.92
N ASP A 336 -0.14 13.65 -5.71
CA ASP A 336 -1.06 14.78 -5.43
C ASP A 336 -2.46 14.57 -6.05
N ARG A 337 -3.00 13.34 -5.87
CA ARG A 337 -4.29 12.87 -6.40
C ARG A 337 -4.99 11.96 -5.39
N GLU A 338 -6.30 12.07 -5.21
CA GLU A 338 -7.08 11.17 -4.34
C GLU A 338 -7.38 9.84 -5.04
N LEU A 339 -6.46 8.88 -4.91
CA LEU A 339 -6.62 7.56 -5.51
C LEU A 339 -7.50 6.63 -4.67
N SER A 340 -8.41 5.95 -5.35
CA SER A 340 -9.27 4.91 -4.78
C SER A 340 -9.38 3.72 -5.73
N ILE A 341 -9.93 2.60 -5.26
CA ILE A 341 -10.17 1.41 -6.06
C ILE A 341 -11.63 0.98 -5.90
N ASN A 342 -12.28 0.60 -7.00
CA ASN A 342 -13.64 0.07 -6.96
C ASN A 342 -13.66 -1.47 -6.76
N GLU A 343 -14.84 -2.05 -6.58
CA GLU A 343 -15.01 -3.49 -6.34
C GLU A 343 -14.44 -4.34 -7.48
N THR A 344 -14.62 -3.93 -8.75
CA THR A 344 -14.13 -4.72 -9.90
C THR A 344 -12.61 -4.75 -9.98
N GLY A 345 -11.94 -3.66 -9.60
CA GLY A 345 -10.48 -3.60 -9.48
C GLY A 345 -9.99 -4.47 -8.33
N LEU A 346 -10.62 -4.36 -7.17
CA LEU A 346 -10.28 -5.13 -5.97
C LEU A 346 -10.45 -6.64 -6.19
N ASP A 347 -11.52 -7.08 -6.85
CA ASP A 347 -11.77 -8.47 -7.19
C ASP A 347 -10.66 -9.10 -8.03
N ILE A 348 -10.09 -8.34 -8.98
CA ILE A 348 -8.95 -8.79 -9.77
C ILE A 348 -7.72 -8.99 -8.90
N LEU A 349 -7.44 -8.03 -8.00
CA LEU A 349 -6.31 -8.13 -7.08
C LEU A 349 -6.45 -9.31 -6.12
N MET A 350 -7.65 -9.58 -5.62
CA MET A 350 -7.95 -10.71 -4.73
C MET A 350 -7.76 -12.08 -5.40
N LYS A 351 -8.04 -12.18 -6.70
CA LYS A 351 -7.94 -13.44 -7.47
C LYS A 351 -6.55 -13.70 -8.02
N ASN A 352 -5.71 -12.68 -8.12
CA ASN A 352 -4.37 -12.80 -8.68
C ASN A 352 -3.44 -13.63 -7.77
N ASP A 353 -2.41 -14.24 -8.40
CA ASP A 353 -1.34 -14.95 -7.67
C ASP A 353 -0.13 -14.02 -7.52
N TRP A 354 0.23 -13.73 -6.26
CA TRP A 354 1.23 -12.75 -5.89
C TRP A 354 2.57 -13.42 -5.57
N LYS A 355 3.35 -13.81 -6.57
CA LYS A 355 4.68 -14.43 -6.39
C LYS A 355 5.68 -13.47 -5.74
N GLY A 356 5.62 -12.18 -6.09
CA GLY A 356 6.43 -11.11 -5.52
C GLY A 356 5.80 -10.43 -4.30
N ASN A 357 4.72 -10.99 -3.75
CA ASN A 357 4.04 -10.57 -2.53
C ASN A 357 3.63 -9.07 -2.54
N VAL A 358 3.82 -8.36 -1.43
CA VAL A 358 3.42 -6.94 -1.28
C VAL A 358 4.21 -6.03 -2.23
N ARG A 359 5.49 -6.33 -2.51
CA ARG A 359 6.30 -5.56 -3.46
C ARG A 359 5.72 -5.63 -4.88
N GLU A 360 5.22 -6.79 -5.32
CA GLU A 360 4.55 -6.93 -6.61
C GLU A 360 3.22 -6.18 -6.63
N LEU A 361 2.43 -6.28 -5.57
CA LEU A 361 1.16 -5.54 -5.43
C LEU A 361 1.39 -4.03 -5.48
N GLU A 362 2.41 -3.51 -4.79
CA GLU A 362 2.78 -2.10 -4.80
C GLU A 362 3.16 -1.62 -6.20
N ASN A 363 4.00 -2.36 -6.93
CA ASN A 363 4.37 -2.04 -8.30
C ASN A 363 3.17 -2.07 -9.26
N VAL A 364 2.25 -3.02 -9.09
CA VAL A 364 1.03 -3.13 -9.88
C VAL A 364 0.11 -1.93 -9.65
N LEU A 365 -0.09 -1.53 -8.40
CA LEU A 365 -0.90 -0.37 -8.04
C LEU A 365 -0.26 0.94 -8.52
N GLU A 366 1.05 1.11 -8.35
CA GLU A 366 1.78 2.29 -8.85
C GLU A 366 1.66 2.40 -10.38
N ARG A 367 1.85 1.30 -11.10
CA ARG A 367 1.66 1.25 -12.55
C ARG A 367 0.24 1.61 -12.97
N ALA A 368 -0.77 1.05 -12.29
CA ALA A 368 -2.18 1.34 -12.57
C ALA A 368 -2.51 2.81 -12.31
N ALA A 369 -2.02 3.39 -11.20
CA ALA A 369 -2.22 4.79 -10.83
C ALA A 369 -1.58 5.76 -11.84
N ILE A 370 -0.35 5.48 -12.30
CA ILE A 370 0.35 6.31 -13.29
C ILE A 370 -0.33 6.22 -14.67
N SER A 371 -0.81 5.04 -15.05
CA SER A 371 -1.42 4.81 -16.37
C SER A 371 -2.89 5.25 -16.43
N SER A 372 -3.53 5.51 -15.30
CA SER A 372 -4.93 5.94 -15.21
C SER A 372 -5.04 7.46 -15.23
N HIS A 373 -5.98 7.96 -16.03
CA HIS A 373 -6.42 9.36 -15.97
C HIS A 373 -7.55 9.58 -14.94
N SER A 374 -8.14 8.49 -14.41
CA SER A 374 -9.19 8.54 -13.39
C SER A 374 -8.58 8.35 -12.01
N ASP A 375 -9.15 9.00 -11.00
CA ASP A 375 -8.77 8.83 -9.59
C ASP A 375 -9.33 7.54 -9.00
N VAL A 376 -10.30 6.92 -9.67
CA VAL A 376 -10.86 5.61 -9.30
C VAL A 376 -10.26 4.54 -10.21
N LEU A 377 -9.49 3.61 -9.62
CA LEU A 377 -8.93 2.46 -10.34
C LEU A 377 -10.01 1.37 -10.47
N ASP A 378 -10.27 0.95 -11.70
CA ASP A 378 -11.23 -0.09 -12.03
C ASP A 378 -10.56 -1.35 -12.63
N GLY A 379 -11.35 -2.38 -12.92
CA GLY A 379 -10.85 -3.62 -13.52
C GLY A 379 -10.10 -3.43 -14.85
N LYS A 380 -10.36 -2.33 -15.58
CA LYS A 380 -9.67 -2.06 -16.86
C LYS A 380 -8.22 -1.65 -16.65
N ASN A 381 -7.91 -1.01 -15.50
CA ASN A 381 -6.56 -0.60 -15.14
C ASN A 381 -5.64 -1.80 -14.82
N PHE A 382 -6.22 -2.99 -14.57
CA PHE A 382 -5.48 -4.21 -14.21
C PHE A 382 -5.49 -5.28 -15.31
N LYS A 383 -5.94 -4.98 -16.55
CA LYS A 383 -5.96 -5.94 -17.68
C LYS A 383 -4.58 -6.56 -17.97
N PHE A 384 -3.50 -5.85 -17.68
CA PHE A 384 -2.14 -6.36 -17.87
C PHE A 384 -1.77 -7.52 -16.93
N LEU A 385 -2.51 -7.75 -15.84
CA LEU A 385 -2.33 -8.94 -14.99
C LEU A 385 -2.82 -10.20 -15.71
N ASN A 386 -3.93 -10.11 -16.44
CA ASN A 386 -4.49 -11.24 -17.19
C ASN A 386 -3.64 -11.63 -18.41
N THR A 387 -2.89 -10.67 -18.99
CA THR A 387 -1.97 -10.95 -20.09
C THR A 387 -0.72 -11.71 -19.63
N LYS A 388 -0.28 -11.57 -18.38
CA LYS A 388 0.83 -12.39 -17.84
C LYS A 388 0.48 -13.88 -17.73
N ASN A 389 -0.77 -14.21 -17.49
CA ASN A 389 -1.21 -15.62 -17.46
C ASN A 389 -1.29 -16.25 -18.86
N ASN A 390 -1.40 -15.45 -19.94
CA ASN A 390 -1.47 -15.94 -21.31
C ASN A 390 -0.15 -15.81 -22.10
N THR A 391 0.77 -14.93 -21.67
CA THR A 391 2.06 -14.73 -22.36
C THR A 391 3.25 -15.40 -21.67
N GLY A 392 3.10 -15.84 -20.42
CA GLY A 392 4.15 -16.52 -19.65
C GLY A 392 4.26 -18.02 -19.90
N SER A 393 3.26 -18.66 -20.55
CA SER A 393 3.26 -20.12 -20.71
C SER A 393 3.77 -20.63 -22.06
N SER A 394 4.10 -19.75 -23.02
CA SER A 394 4.58 -20.23 -24.34
C SER A 394 6.10 -20.23 -24.52
N PHE A 395 6.87 -19.48 -23.72
CA PHE A 395 8.34 -19.47 -23.86
C PHE A 395 9.11 -19.71 -22.55
N ALA A 396 8.46 -19.67 -21.39
CA ALA A 396 9.12 -19.89 -20.10
C ALA A 396 9.25 -21.38 -19.68
N ASN A 397 8.66 -22.30 -20.45
CA ASN A 397 8.82 -23.76 -20.26
C ASN A 397 9.85 -24.39 -21.22
N LEU A 398 10.76 -23.60 -21.74
CA LEU A 398 11.96 -24.15 -22.39
C LEU A 398 12.89 -24.69 -21.28
N ASN A 399 12.51 -25.82 -20.68
CA ASN A 399 13.47 -26.72 -20.07
C ASN A 399 14.44 -27.08 -21.20
N GLY A 400 15.72 -26.71 -21.09
CA GLY A 400 16.73 -26.81 -22.16
C GLY A 400 16.93 -28.18 -22.82
N GLN A 401 15.87 -28.97 -22.98
CA GLN A 401 15.79 -30.27 -23.60
C GLN A 401 14.87 -30.30 -24.84
N GLU A 402 14.15 -29.21 -25.18
CA GLU A 402 13.33 -29.19 -26.39
C GLU A 402 14.19 -28.92 -27.63
N LYS A 403 13.96 -29.69 -28.71
CA LYS A 403 14.65 -29.52 -29.99
C LYS A 403 14.14 -28.24 -30.67
N LEU A 404 15.00 -27.52 -31.34
CA LEU A 404 14.67 -26.30 -32.09
C LEU A 404 13.49 -26.49 -33.07
N ALA A 405 13.35 -27.69 -33.60
CA ALA A 405 12.23 -28.07 -34.45
C ALA A 405 10.86 -28.05 -33.74
N ASP A 406 10.79 -28.48 -32.48
CA ASP A 406 9.55 -28.53 -31.69
C ASP A 406 9.06 -27.11 -31.35
N ILE A 407 10.00 -26.21 -31.07
CA ILE A 407 9.74 -24.77 -30.84
C ILE A 407 9.24 -24.11 -32.13
N GLU A 408 9.87 -24.42 -33.26
CA GLU A 408 9.48 -23.89 -34.57
C GLU A 408 8.05 -24.35 -34.95
N ILE A 409 7.72 -25.60 -34.73
CA ILE A 409 6.39 -26.16 -34.95
C ILE A 409 5.34 -25.44 -34.13
N SER A 410 5.57 -25.31 -32.84
CA SER A 410 4.64 -24.67 -31.93
C SER A 410 4.41 -23.19 -32.26
N TYR A 411 5.45 -22.45 -32.65
CA TYR A 411 5.36 -21.05 -33.03
C TYR A 411 4.64 -20.86 -34.38
N ILE A 412 4.94 -21.67 -35.41
CA ILE A 412 4.23 -21.61 -36.69
C ILE A 412 2.75 -21.92 -36.50
N LYS A 413 2.40 -22.94 -35.72
CA LYS A 413 1.01 -23.31 -35.41
C LYS A 413 0.27 -22.17 -34.74
N LYS A 414 0.85 -21.56 -33.71
CA LYS A 414 0.29 -20.42 -32.99
C LYS A 414 0.00 -19.24 -33.93
N VAL A 415 0.96 -18.85 -34.77
CA VAL A 415 0.78 -17.71 -35.68
C VAL A 415 -0.31 -18.02 -36.74
N LEU A 416 -0.46 -19.26 -37.17
CA LEU A 416 -1.53 -19.69 -38.10
C LEU A 416 -2.91 -19.60 -37.41
N GLU A 417 -3.04 -20.11 -36.19
CA GLU A 417 -4.28 -20.06 -35.40
C GLU A 417 -4.71 -18.62 -35.07
N GLU A 418 -3.79 -17.76 -34.62
CA GLU A 418 -4.06 -16.34 -34.28
C GLU A 418 -4.47 -15.51 -35.51
N ASN A 419 -4.14 -15.94 -36.73
CA ASN A 419 -4.50 -15.29 -37.98
C ASN A 419 -5.54 -16.03 -38.79
N ASN A 420 -6.35 -16.91 -38.20
CA ASN A 420 -7.41 -17.68 -38.83
C ASN A 420 -6.91 -18.44 -40.10
N TRP A 421 -5.73 -19.04 -40.00
CA TRP A 421 -5.08 -19.80 -41.10
C TRP A 421 -4.80 -18.98 -42.36
N ASN A 422 -4.74 -17.65 -42.25
CA ASN A 422 -4.35 -16.79 -43.35
C ASN A 422 -2.84 -16.92 -43.64
N LYS A 423 -2.47 -17.80 -44.53
CA LYS A 423 -1.08 -18.17 -44.87
C LYS A 423 -0.26 -16.99 -45.42
N LEU A 424 -0.91 -15.97 -46.01
CA LEU A 424 -0.22 -14.77 -46.49
C LEU A 424 0.21 -13.89 -45.27
N LYS A 425 -0.72 -13.64 -44.36
CA LYS A 425 -0.49 -12.82 -43.19
C LYS A 425 0.48 -13.50 -42.21
N ALA A 426 0.35 -14.80 -42.05
CA ALA A 426 1.25 -15.61 -41.23
C ALA A 426 2.68 -15.61 -41.77
N SER A 427 2.90 -15.70 -43.08
CA SER A 427 4.26 -15.64 -43.66
C SER A 427 4.95 -14.30 -43.42
N GLN A 428 4.19 -13.18 -43.45
CA GLN A 428 4.71 -11.85 -43.16
C GLN A 428 5.11 -11.71 -41.69
N ILE A 429 4.29 -12.22 -40.74
CA ILE A 429 4.56 -12.20 -39.29
C ILE A 429 5.77 -13.09 -38.95
N LEU A 430 5.87 -14.25 -39.57
CA LEU A 430 6.98 -15.19 -39.37
C LEU A 430 8.29 -14.74 -40.04
N GLY A 431 8.27 -13.71 -40.89
CA GLY A 431 9.44 -13.24 -41.64
C GLY A 431 10.00 -14.24 -42.65
N ILE A 432 9.16 -15.19 -43.13
CA ILE A 432 9.56 -16.20 -44.12
C ILE A 432 8.72 -16.08 -45.40
N ASP A 433 9.25 -16.53 -46.52
CA ASP A 433 8.51 -16.48 -47.75
C ASP A 433 7.36 -17.54 -47.73
N ARG A 434 6.33 -17.29 -48.56
CA ARG A 434 5.12 -18.10 -48.60
C ARG A 434 5.37 -19.55 -48.98
N LYS A 435 6.37 -19.82 -49.87
CA LYS A 435 6.71 -21.18 -50.29
C LYS A 435 7.34 -21.95 -49.13
N THR A 436 8.19 -21.30 -48.34
CA THR A 436 8.82 -21.87 -47.14
C THR A 436 7.77 -22.21 -46.10
N LEU A 437 6.79 -21.34 -45.87
CA LEU A 437 5.70 -21.61 -44.93
C LEU A 437 4.86 -22.84 -45.39
N TYR A 438 4.50 -22.93 -46.67
CA TYR A 438 3.77 -24.09 -47.19
C TYR A 438 4.55 -25.39 -47.05
N LYS A 439 5.87 -25.35 -47.29
CA LYS A 439 6.74 -26.51 -47.11
C LYS A 439 6.75 -26.97 -45.63
N LYS A 440 6.88 -26.04 -44.70
CA LYS A 440 6.91 -26.32 -43.24
C LYS A 440 5.55 -26.85 -42.75
N ILE A 441 4.42 -26.30 -43.20
CA ILE A 441 3.08 -26.78 -42.86
C ILE A 441 2.92 -28.26 -43.26
N ARG A 442 3.39 -28.65 -44.46
CA ARG A 442 3.35 -30.04 -44.90
C ARG A 442 4.34 -30.94 -44.17
N GLU A 443 5.56 -30.48 -43.94
CA GLU A 443 6.61 -31.22 -43.27
C GLU A 443 6.24 -31.54 -41.82
N TYR A 444 5.52 -30.64 -41.16
CA TYR A 444 5.12 -30.75 -39.76
C TYR A 444 3.68 -31.22 -39.54
N ASN A 445 2.97 -31.59 -40.62
CA ASN A 445 1.56 -32.04 -40.58
C ASN A 445 0.65 -31.12 -39.75
N LEU A 446 0.70 -29.82 -40.02
CA LEU A 446 -0.05 -28.80 -39.28
C LEU A 446 -1.45 -28.49 -39.89
N GLU A 447 -2.00 -29.33 -40.74
CA GLU A 447 -3.35 -29.19 -41.33
C GLU A 447 -4.42 -29.80 -40.45
#